data_70cd133457cde042520e782dda0552ef
#
_entry.id   70cd133457cde042520e782dda0552ef
#
_cell.length_a   1.000
_cell.length_b   1.000
_cell.length_c   1.000
_cell.angle_alpha   90.00
_cell.angle_beta   90.00
_cell.angle_gamma   90.00
#
_symmetry.space_group_name_H-M   'P 1'
#
loop_
_entity.id
_entity.type
_entity.pdbx_description
1 polymer ?
#
loop_
_entity_poly.entity_id
_entity_poly.type
_entity_poly.pdbx_seq_one_letter_code
_entity_poly.pdbx_strand_id
1 'polypeptide(L)'
;LQNCPDAKVAVLDAGAGYPEGTKPAGRADWPFGMVSGISVDCEHPEAVLMYFEWLAQDENLFVMQNGIENVTYKVEDEIPVLIDDYTGEERLNYNSNKDMWCLVTEGKDYGSDEKNLAVQKKTYAPAGFEDLIQQSYDGYQKTKEYKYTDFLFDRSIDSLSQYAETLKSKWEVIQVDL
;
A
#
# COMPACT_ATOMS: atom_id res chain seq x y z
N LEU A 1 -3.02 19.20 5.05
CA LEU A 1 -4.04 20.25 4.90
C LEU A 1 -4.32 20.99 6.22
N GLN A 2 -4.02 20.41 7.39
CA GLN A 2 -4.19 21.13 8.68
C GLN A 2 -3.45 22.48 8.71
N ASN A 3 -2.27 22.56 8.08
CA ASN A 3 -1.45 23.78 8.04
C ASN A 3 -1.74 24.70 6.84
N CYS A 4 -2.55 24.25 5.88
CA CYS A 4 -2.92 24.98 4.67
C CYS A 4 -4.36 24.64 4.28
N PRO A 5 -5.35 25.25 4.95
CA PRO A 5 -6.77 24.89 4.72
C PRO A 5 -7.25 25.19 3.29
N ASP A 6 -6.63 26.14 2.61
CA ASP A 6 -6.97 26.49 1.22
C ASP A 6 -6.22 25.66 0.16
N ALA A 7 -5.37 24.71 0.58
CA ALA A 7 -4.62 23.87 -0.35
C ALA A 7 -5.56 22.94 -1.13
N LYS A 8 -5.40 22.92 -2.45
CA LYS A 8 -6.08 22.00 -3.33
C LYS A 8 -5.14 20.86 -3.69
N VAL A 9 -5.60 19.65 -3.49
CA VAL A 9 -4.88 18.43 -3.86
C VAL A 9 -5.55 17.80 -5.07
N ALA A 10 -4.76 17.36 -6.04
CA ALA A 10 -5.23 16.65 -7.21
C ALA A 10 -4.30 15.47 -7.49
N VAL A 11 -4.86 14.40 -8.02
CA VAL A 11 -4.07 13.26 -8.50
C VAL A 11 -3.56 13.59 -9.89
N LEU A 12 -2.26 13.43 -10.11
CA LEU A 12 -1.67 13.56 -11.44
C LEU A 12 -2.04 12.34 -12.29
N ASP A 13 -2.40 12.60 -13.53
CA ASP A 13 -2.59 11.50 -14.51
C ASP A 13 -1.26 10.76 -14.69
N ALA A 14 -1.32 9.44 -14.81
CA ALA A 14 -0.15 8.60 -15.07
C ALA A 14 0.64 9.00 -16.34
N GLY A 15 -0.02 9.70 -17.28
CA GLY A 15 0.60 10.29 -18.46
C GLY A 15 1.20 11.68 -18.27
N ALA A 16 1.05 12.29 -17.10
CA ALA A 16 1.57 13.64 -16.84
C ALA A 16 3.10 13.64 -16.90
N GLY A 17 3.66 14.50 -17.75
CA GLY A 17 5.10 14.60 -17.95
C GLY A 17 5.68 13.71 -19.05
N TYR A 18 4.91 12.84 -19.66
CA TYR A 18 5.35 12.11 -20.85
C TYR A 18 5.24 13.01 -22.10
N PRO A 19 6.17 12.89 -23.05
CA PRO A 19 6.04 13.59 -24.32
C PRO A 19 4.76 13.24 -25.06
N GLU A 20 4.20 14.19 -25.79
CA GLU A 20 3.00 13.98 -26.57
C GLU A 20 3.14 12.78 -27.52
N GLY A 21 2.13 11.91 -27.55
CA GLY A 21 2.12 10.69 -28.38
C GLY A 21 2.84 9.50 -27.76
N THR A 22 3.44 9.65 -26.58
CA THR A 22 4.00 8.51 -25.82
C THR A 22 2.96 7.94 -24.86
N LYS A 23 3.13 6.66 -24.53
CA LYS A 23 2.27 5.97 -23.56
C LYS A 23 2.99 5.86 -22.22
N PRO A 24 2.29 6.10 -21.09
CA PRO A 24 2.88 5.86 -19.79
C PRO A 24 3.21 4.37 -19.67
N ALA A 25 4.47 4.05 -19.39
CA ALA A 25 4.92 2.69 -19.19
C ALA A 25 5.15 2.45 -17.70
N GLY A 26 4.50 1.44 -17.14
CA GLY A 26 4.69 1.00 -15.77
C GLY A 26 5.30 -0.39 -15.71
N ARG A 27 6.09 -0.68 -14.69
CA ARG A 27 6.50 -2.05 -14.42
C ARG A 27 5.29 -2.88 -14.04
N ALA A 28 5.28 -4.15 -14.45
CA ALA A 28 4.36 -5.11 -13.89
C ALA A 28 4.66 -5.26 -12.40
N ASP A 29 3.61 -5.33 -11.58
CA ASP A 29 3.78 -5.57 -10.16
C ASP A 29 4.42 -6.95 -9.96
N TRP A 30 5.31 -7.01 -9.00
CA TRP A 30 5.92 -8.26 -8.58
C TRP A 30 4.83 -9.10 -7.90
N PRO A 31 4.88 -10.43 -8.05
CA PRO A 31 3.94 -11.32 -7.36
C PRO A 31 4.12 -11.29 -5.82
N PHE A 32 5.22 -10.73 -5.36
CA PHE A 32 5.56 -10.61 -3.94
C PHE A 32 5.89 -9.15 -3.62
N GLY A 33 5.05 -8.51 -2.83
CA GLY A 33 5.28 -7.14 -2.37
C GLY A 33 6.29 -7.10 -1.23
N MET A 34 6.14 -7.99 -0.27
CA MET A 34 7.00 -8.11 0.89
C MET A 34 7.35 -9.56 1.19
N VAL A 35 8.53 -9.78 1.72
CA VAL A 35 8.99 -11.08 2.18
C VAL A 35 9.43 -10.93 3.63
N SER A 36 8.81 -11.70 4.51
CA SER A 36 9.21 -11.79 5.91
C SER A 36 10.00 -13.07 6.14
N GLY A 37 11.07 -12.97 6.89
CA GLY A 37 11.94 -14.09 7.24
C GLY A 37 12.06 -14.26 8.75
N ILE A 38 12.34 -15.48 9.19
CA ILE A 38 12.63 -15.80 10.58
C ILE A 38 14.15 -15.93 10.71
N SER A 39 14.73 -15.24 11.71
CA SER A 39 16.17 -15.34 11.99
C SER A 39 16.54 -16.80 12.33
N VAL A 40 17.72 -17.22 11.88
CA VAL A 40 18.29 -18.53 12.25
C VAL A 40 18.55 -18.63 13.76
N ASP A 41 18.72 -17.50 14.44
CA ASP A 41 18.94 -17.42 15.89
C ASP A 41 17.63 -17.31 16.70
N CYS A 42 16.47 -17.46 16.05
CA CYS A 42 15.18 -17.44 16.73
C CYS A 42 15.03 -18.68 17.61
N GLU A 43 14.80 -18.48 18.90
CA GLU A 43 14.64 -19.59 19.85
C GLU A 43 13.31 -20.35 19.67
N HIS A 44 12.30 -19.69 19.13
CA HIS A 44 10.93 -20.23 18.96
C HIS A 44 10.36 -19.96 17.56
N PRO A 45 10.96 -20.50 16.48
CA PRO A 45 10.51 -20.25 15.11
C PRO A 45 9.09 -20.75 14.84
N GLU A 46 8.66 -21.82 15.53
CA GLU A 46 7.31 -22.36 15.45
C GLU A 46 6.26 -21.37 15.97
N ALA A 47 6.56 -20.61 17.01
CA ALA A 47 5.65 -19.59 17.53
C ALA A 47 5.48 -18.44 16.52
N VAL A 48 6.53 -18.06 15.81
CA VAL A 48 6.48 -17.05 14.75
C VAL A 48 5.64 -17.54 13.58
N LEU A 49 5.78 -18.81 13.19
CA LEU A 49 4.95 -19.39 12.13
C LEU A 49 3.47 -19.46 12.52
N MET A 50 3.16 -19.85 13.76
CA MET A 50 1.80 -19.86 14.28
C MET A 50 1.19 -18.45 14.28
N TYR A 51 1.99 -17.44 14.59
CA TYR A 51 1.56 -16.04 14.53
C TYR A 51 1.28 -15.59 13.10
N PHE A 52 2.12 -15.94 12.13
CA PHE A 52 1.88 -15.64 10.72
C PHE A 52 0.64 -16.36 10.19
N GLU A 53 0.45 -17.63 10.55
CA GLU A 53 -0.75 -18.39 10.20
C GLU A 53 -2.02 -17.75 10.79
N TRP A 54 -1.95 -17.30 12.04
CA TRP A 54 -3.05 -16.58 12.67
C TRP A 54 -3.35 -15.26 11.94
N LEU A 55 -2.34 -14.48 11.57
CA LEU A 55 -2.52 -13.23 10.81
C LEU A 55 -3.06 -13.46 9.40
N ALA A 56 -2.73 -14.57 8.77
CA ALA A 56 -3.18 -14.89 7.41
C ALA A 56 -4.67 -15.26 7.35
N GLN A 57 -5.33 -15.45 8.48
CA GLN A 57 -6.76 -15.69 8.52
C GLN A 57 -7.51 -14.37 8.32
N ASP A 58 -8.43 -14.34 7.36
CA ASP A 58 -9.22 -13.15 7.00
C ASP A 58 -9.89 -12.48 8.19
N GLU A 59 -10.39 -13.26 9.13
CA GLU A 59 -11.08 -12.77 10.32
C GLU A 59 -10.16 -12.01 11.25
N ASN A 60 -8.94 -12.52 11.47
CA ASN A 60 -7.94 -11.89 12.32
C ASN A 60 -7.37 -10.63 11.64
N LEU A 61 -7.08 -10.73 10.35
CA LEU A 61 -6.64 -9.59 9.56
C LEU A 61 -7.68 -8.46 9.58
N PHE A 62 -8.96 -8.80 9.45
CA PHE A 62 -10.06 -7.85 9.51
C PHE A 62 -10.12 -7.13 10.86
N VAL A 63 -10.01 -7.88 11.97
CA VAL A 63 -9.98 -7.30 13.32
C VAL A 63 -8.77 -6.40 13.51
N MET A 64 -7.60 -6.82 13.04
CA MET A 64 -6.38 -6.02 13.13
C MET A 64 -6.47 -4.71 12.36
N GLN A 65 -7.23 -4.69 11.28
CA GLN A 65 -7.44 -3.48 10.47
C GLN A 65 -8.52 -2.56 10.99
N ASN A 66 -9.64 -3.11 11.45
CA ASN A 66 -10.85 -2.35 11.75
C ASN A 66 -11.13 -2.24 13.27
N GLY A 67 -10.58 -3.15 14.07
CA GLY A 67 -10.79 -3.18 15.52
C GLY A 67 -12.04 -3.95 15.91
N ILE A 68 -12.88 -3.36 16.78
CA ILE A 68 -14.02 -4.01 17.41
C ILE A 68 -15.33 -3.43 16.85
N GLU A 69 -16.22 -4.30 16.38
CA GLU A 69 -17.51 -3.90 15.84
C GLU A 69 -18.36 -3.15 16.88
N ASN A 70 -19.02 -2.09 16.41
CA ASN A 70 -19.81 -1.16 17.22
C ASN A 70 -19.00 -0.37 18.29
N VAL A 71 -17.67 -0.50 18.26
CA VAL A 71 -16.75 0.29 19.09
C VAL A 71 -15.87 1.17 18.19
N THR A 72 -15.13 0.57 17.30
CA THR A 72 -14.22 1.29 16.38
C THR A 72 -14.75 1.39 14.95
N TYR A 73 -15.60 0.47 14.55
CA TYR A 73 -16.29 0.46 13.26
C TYR A 73 -17.72 -0.07 13.39
N LYS A 74 -18.53 0.22 12.38
CA LYS A 74 -19.84 -0.39 12.14
C LYS A 74 -19.89 -0.96 10.72
N VAL A 75 -20.78 -1.91 10.47
CA VAL A 75 -20.95 -2.47 9.12
C VAL A 75 -22.09 -1.74 8.43
N GLU A 76 -21.84 -1.15 7.28
CA GLU A 76 -22.80 -0.55 6.37
C GLU A 76 -22.63 -1.13 4.97
N ASP A 77 -23.68 -1.68 4.37
CA ASP A 77 -23.65 -2.30 3.05
C ASP A 77 -22.53 -3.36 2.88
N GLU A 78 -22.36 -4.19 3.90
CA GLU A 78 -21.29 -5.21 3.98
C GLU A 78 -19.85 -4.63 4.06
N ILE A 79 -19.72 -3.34 4.29
CA ILE A 79 -18.44 -2.63 4.35
C ILE A 79 -18.22 -2.11 5.78
N PRO A 80 -17.00 -2.27 6.34
CA PRO A 80 -16.67 -1.64 7.62
C PRO A 80 -16.55 -0.12 7.43
N VAL A 81 -17.25 0.65 8.21
CA VAL A 81 -17.16 2.11 8.24
C VAL A 81 -16.66 2.52 9.62
N LEU A 82 -15.57 3.26 9.68
CA LEU A 82 -15.00 3.72 10.94
C LEU A 82 -15.95 4.67 11.66
N ILE A 83 -15.97 4.58 12.98
CA ILE A 83 -16.75 5.48 13.84
C ILE A 83 -15.90 6.73 14.09
N ASP A 84 -16.29 7.85 13.51
CA ASP A 84 -15.49 9.09 13.50
C ASP A 84 -15.30 9.72 14.88
N ASP A 85 -16.28 9.58 15.76
CA ASP A 85 -16.29 10.13 17.10
C ASP A 85 -15.66 9.22 18.17
N TYR A 86 -15.06 8.09 17.74
CA TYR A 86 -14.34 7.23 18.65
C TYR A 86 -13.08 7.92 19.18
N THR A 87 -13.04 8.14 20.49
CA THR A 87 -11.94 8.83 21.19
C THR A 87 -11.10 7.92 22.07
N GLY A 88 -11.37 6.61 22.05
CA GLY A 88 -10.61 5.62 22.83
C GLY A 88 -9.16 5.49 22.37
N GLU A 89 -8.28 5.11 23.30
CA GLU A 89 -6.85 4.87 23.02
C GLU A 89 -6.64 3.64 22.13
N GLU A 90 -7.62 2.76 22.07
CA GLU A 90 -7.58 1.46 21.38
C GLU A 90 -7.96 1.53 19.90
N ARG A 91 -8.05 2.71 19.31
CA ARG A 91 -8.29 2.82 17.87
C ARG A 91 -7.09 2.23 17.13
N LEU A 92 -7.26 1.00 16.66
CA LEU A 92 -6.31 0.34 15.81
C LEU A 92 -6.29 1.07 14.47
N ASN A 93 -5.40 2.02 14.36
CA ASN A 93 -5.02 2.57 13.07
C ASN A 93 -3.89 1.68 12.54
N TYR A 94 -4.19 0.78 11.62
CA TYR A 94 -3.20 -0.14 11.06
C TYR A 94 -1.98 0.60 10.48
N ASN A 95 -2.15 1.82 9.99
CA ASN A 95 -1.05 2.67 9.53
C ASN A 95 -0.15 3.15 10.66
N SER A 96 -0.62 3.14 11.90
CA SER A 96 0.15 3.51 13.09
C SER A 96 0.75 2.30 13.80
N ASN A 97 0.33 1.11 13.48
CA ASN A 97 0.83 -0.13 14.07
C ASN A 97 2.19 -0.47 13.46
N LYS A 98 3.25 0.00 14.12
CA LYS A 98 4.63 -0.14 13.66
C LYS A 98 5.10 -1.58 13.58
N ASP A 99 4.52 -2.46 14.38
CA ASP A 99 4.97 -3.85 14.50
C ASP A 99 4.40 -4.75 13.39
N MET A 100 3.24 -4.37 12.84
CA MET A 100 2.50 -5.25 11.95
C MET A 100 2.08 -4.60 10.62
N TRP A 101 2.37 -3.31 10.41
CA TRP A 101 1.91 -2.60 9.22
C TRP A 101 2.27 -3.32 7.92
N CYS A 102 3.44 -3.93 7.87
CA CYS A 102 3.90 -4.67 6.70
C CYS A 102 3.13 -5.98 6.45
N LEU A 103 2.54 -6.57 7.48
CA LEU A 103 1.77 -7.82 7.38
C LEU A 103 0.28 -7.57 7.15
N VAL A 104 -0.23 -6.40 7.54
CA VAL A 104 -1.65 -6.05 7.44
C VAL A 104 -1.95 -4.94 6.43
N THR A 105 -0.93 -4.43 5.74
CA THR A 105 -1.06 -3.30 4.80
C THR A 105 -1.99 -3.61 3.63
N GLU A 106 -1.87 -4.81 3.06
CA GLU A 106 -2.69 -5.24 1.93
C GLU A 106 -4.17 -5.41 2.34
N GLY A 107 -4.38 -5.81 3.57
CA GLY A 107 -5.70 -5.97 4.12
C GLY A 107 -6.48 -7.17 3.59
N LYS A 108 -7.73 -7.24 4.07
CA LYS A 108 -8.67 -8.23 3.58
C LYS A 108 -9.11 -7.89 2.15
N ASP A 109 -9.12 -8.89 1.27
CA ASP A 109 -9.78 -8.80 -0.03
C ASP A 109 -11.29 -9.01 0.13
N TYR A 110 -12.09 -8.06 -0.37
CA TYR A 110 -13.56 -8.12 -0.32
C TYR A 110 -14.17 -8.79 -1.57
N GLY A 111 -13.34 -9.42 -2.40
CA GLY A 111 -13.74 -10.28 -3.50
C GLY A 111 -14.04 -9.57 -4.82
N SER A 112 -13.97 -8.25 -4.88
CA SER A 112 -14.02 -7.50 -6.14
C SER A 112 -13.34 -6.14 -6.02
N ASP A 113 -12.82 -5.66 -7.15
CA ASP A 113 -12.19 -4.34 -7.25
C ASP A 113 -13.14 -3.21 -6.81
N GLU A 114 -14.43 -3.32 -7.13
CA GLU A 114 -15.45 -2.32 -6.73
C GLU A 114 -15.66 -2.29 -5.22
N LYS A 115 -15.74 -3.46 -4.58
CA LYS A 115 -15.87 -3.54 -3.13
C LYS A 115 -14.60 -3.06 -2.42
N ASN A 116 -13.44 -3.46 -2.90
CA ASN A 116 -12.15 -2.99 -2.38
C ASN A 116 -12.02 -1.47 -2.48
N LEU A 117 -12.39 -0.90 -3.62
CA LEU A 117 -12.41 0.55 -3.82
C LEU A 117 -13.43 1.25 -2.89
N ALA A 118 -14.62 0.66 -2.71
CA ALA A 118 -15.62 1.20 -1.79
C ALA A 118 -15.12 1.24 -0.35
N VAL A 119 -14.42 0.20 0.10
CA VAL A 119 -13.76 0.17 1.42
C VAL A 119 -12.71 1.27 1.52
N GLN A 120 -11.85 1.43 0.51
CA GLN A 120 -10.85 2.49 0.49
C GLN A 120 -11.49 3.89 0.63
N LYS A 121 -12.59 4.12 -0.08
CA LYS A 121 -13.30 5.41 -0.05
C LYS A 121 -14.05 5.66 1.25
N LYS A 122 -14.76 4.67 1.76
CA LYS A 122 -15.65 4.84 2.94
C LYS A 122 -14.93 4.66 4.28
N THR A 123 -13.91 3.81 4.31
CA THR A 123 -13.27 3.42 5.57
C THR A 123 -11.96 4.16 5.80
N TYR A 124 -11.16 4.31 4.76
CA TYR A 124 -9.78 4.80 4.92
C TYR A 124 -9.55 6.20 4.39
N ALA A 125 -10.35 6.67 3.43
CA ALA A 125 -10.21 8.03 2.94
C ALA A 125 -10.63 9.03 4.04
N PRO A 126 -9.84 10.08 4.28
CA PRO A 126 -10.31 11.21 5.08
C PRO A 126 -11.55 11.83 4.42
N ALA A 127 -12.47 12.32 5.24
CA ALA A 127 -13.69 12.96 4.75
C ALA A 127 -13.39 14.08 3.74
N GLY A 128 -14.04 14.04 2.58
CA GLY A 128 -13.82 14.99 1.48
C GLY A 128 -12.68 14.63 0.52
N PHE A 129 -12.04 13.46 0.69
CA PHE A 129 -10.97 12.96 -0.19
C PHE A 129 -11.36 11.71 -1.00
N GLU A 130 -12.62 11.30 -0.94
CA GLU A 130 -13.14 10.11 -1.61
C GLU A 130 -12.93 10.18 -3.14
N ASP A 131 -13.08 11.37 -3.72
CA ASP A 131 -12.86 11.59 -5.15
C ASP A 131 -11.39 11.43 -5.56
N LEU A 132 -10.45 11.75 -4.68
CA LEU A 132 -9.02 11.52 -4.95
C LEU A 132 -8.67 10.04 -4.96
N ILE A 133 -9.31 9.24 -4.12
CA ILE A 133 -9.16 7.79 -4.14
C ILE A 133 -9.66 7.24 -5.49
N GLN A 134 -10.83 7.72 -5.96
CA GLN A 134 -11.34 7.33 -7.27
C GLN A 134 -10.38 7.71 -8.40
N GLN A 135 -9.90 8.93 -8.43
CA GLN A 135 -8.95 9.40 -9.44
C GLN A 135 -7.65 8.60 -9.42
N SER A 136 -7.15 8.25 -8.23
CA SER A 136 -5.96 7.42 -8.07
C SER A 136 -6.17 6.03 -8.64
N TYR A 137 -7.31 5.42 -8.33
CA TYR A 137 -7.69 4.10 -8.88
C TYR A 137 -7.80 4.14 -10.40
N ASP A 138 -8.50 5.12 -10.95
CA ASP A 138 -8.67 5.28 -12.40
C ASP A 138 -7.32 5.49 -13.12
N GLY A 139 -6.43 6.29 -12.52
CA GLY A 139 -5.06 6.46 -12.99
C GLY A 139 -4.27 5.15 -12.99
N TYR A 140 -4.38 4.36 -11.92
CA TYR A 140 -3.75 3.05 -11.84
C TYR A 140 -4.28 2.07 -12.89
N GLN A 141 -5.61 2.03 -13.12
CA GLN A 141 -6.19 1.17 -14.16
C GLN A 141 -5.68 1.53 -15.56
N LYS A 142 -5.49 2.81 -15.88
CA LYS A 142 -4.87 3.23 -17.14
C LYS A 142 -3.44 2.70 -17.30
N THR A 143 -2.66 2.65 -16.22
CA THR A 143 -1.28 2.13 -16.30
C THR A 143 -1.23 0.63 -16.54
N LYS A 144 -2.25 -0.12 -16.13
CA LYS A 144 -2.33 -1.59 -16.38
C LYS A 144 -2.25 -1.94 -17.87
N GLU A 145 -2.77 -1.07 -18.75
CA GLU A 145 -2.76 -1.31 -20.20
C GLU A 145 -1.36 -1.28 -20.80
N TYR A 146 -0.39 -0.68 -20.11
CA TYR A 146 0.97 -0.42 -20.60
C TYR A 146 2.05 -1.03 -19.72
N LYS A 147 1.69 -1.99 -18.88
CA LYS A 147 2.66 -2.69 -18.03
C LYS A 147 3.60 -3.53 -18.89
N TYR A 148 4.87 -3.47 -18.58
CA TYR A 148 5.88 -4.38 -19.12
C TYR A 148 6.42 -5.29 -18.02
N THR A 149 6.75 -6.52 -18.39
CA THR A 149 7.39 -7.47 -17.47
C THR A 149 8.86 -7.09 -17.33
N ASP A 150 9.30 -6.86 -16.10
CA ASP A 150 10.70 -6.62 -15.82
C ASP A 150 11.50 -7.93 -15.92
N PHE A 151 12.77 -7.81 -16.27
CA PHE A 151 13.67 -8.95 -16.30
C PHE A 151 14.14 -9.23 -14.87
N LEU A 152 13.86 -10.44 -14.40
CA LEU A 152 14.38 -10.96 -13.15
C LEU A 152 15.61 -11.82 -13.46
N PHE A 153 16.75 -11.39 -12.96
CA PHE A 153 17.93 -12.22 -13.01
C PHE A 153 17.87 -13.21 -11.83
N ASP A 154 18.04 -14.49 -12.12
CA ASP A 154 18.08 -15.58 -11.13
C ASP A 154 19.34 -15.53 -10.25
N ARG A 155 20.29 -14.64 -10.60
CA ARG A 155 21.53 -14.42 -9.86
C ARG A 155 21.96 -12.95 -9.95
N SER A 156 22.76 -12.53 -8.99
CA SER A 156 23.36 -11.21 -9.01
C SER A 156 24.30 -11.09 -10.21
N ILE A 157 24.27 -9.93 -10.86
CA ILE A 157 25.25 -9.58 -11.91
C ILE A 157 26.40 -8.86 -11.20
N ASP A 158 27.58 -9.45 -11.17
CA ASP A 158 28.75 -8.92 -10.46
C ASP A 158 29.08 -7.48 -10.83
N SER A 159 29.00 -7.14 -12.11
CA SER A 159 29.21 -5.77 -12.57
C SER A 159 28.16 -4.77 -12.05
N LEU A 160 26.90 -5.18 -11.94
CA LEU A 160 25.87 -4.34 -11.33
C LEU A 160 26.15 -4.12 -9.85
N SER A 161 26.50 -5.18 -9.13
CA SER A 161 26.84 -5.10 -7.70
C SER A 161 28.06 -4.22 -7.46
N GLN A 162 29.08 -4.35 -8.31
CA GLN A 162 30.33 -3.59 -8.21
C GLN A 162 30.12 -2.08 -8.44
N TYR A 163 29.25 -1.70 -9.36
CA TYR A 163 29.07 -0.30 -9.76
C TYR A 163 27.79 0.34 -9.20
N ALA A 164 26.96 -0.39 -8.47
CA ALA A 164 25.67 0.08 -7.99
C ALA A 164 25.79 1.39 -7.20
N GLU A 165 26.70 1.46 -6.24
CA GLU A 165 26.90 2.66 -5.42
C GLU A 165 27.40 3.86 -6.24
N THR A 166 28.32 3.60 -7.18
CA THR A 166 28.84 4.66 -8.05
C THR A 166 27.76 5.21 -8.98
N LEU A 167 26.92 4.35 -9.53
CA LEU A 167 25.81 4.75 -10.40
C LEU A 167 24.75 5.52 -9.61
N LYS A 168 24.42 5.05 -8.41
CA LYS A 168 23.48 5.72 -7.51
C LYS A 168 23.95 7.12 -7.15
N SER A 169 25.21 7.27 -6.71
CA SER A 169 25.76 8.57 -6.33
C SER A 169 25.77 9.56 -7.51
N LYS A 170 26.11 9.10 -8.71
CA LYS A 170 26.05 9.96 -9.90
C LYS A 170 24.63 10.35 -10.27
N TRP A 171 23.69 9.43 -10.14
CA TRP A 171 22.29 9.71 -10.40
C TRP A 171 21.70 10.73 -9.41
N GLU A 172 22.01 10.60 -8.12
CA GLU A 172 21.60 11.54 -7.09
C GLU A 172 22.11 12.97 -7.36
N VAL A 173 23.33 13.12 -7.82
CA VAL A 173 23.89 14.45 -8.22
C VAL A 173 23.09 15.03 -9.38
N ILE A 174 22.81 14.24 -10.42
CA ILE A 174 22.03 14.72 -11.58
C ILE A 174 20.62 15.15 -11.18
N GLN A 175 19.98 14.45 -10.25
CA GLN A 175 18.64 14.79 -9.77
C GLN A 175 18.59 16.12 -9.00
N VAL A 176 19.69 16.51 -8.36
CA VAL A 176 19.76 17.80 -7.62
C VAL A 176 19.98 18.98 -8.56
N ASP A 177 20.60 18.73 -9.72
CA ASP A 177 20.93 19.76 -10.71
C ASP A 177 19.79 20.02 -11.73
N LEU A 178 18.68 19.27 -11.66
CA LEU A 178 17.48 19.43 -12.49
C LEU A 178 16.39 20.18 -11.73
#